data_e999cd59c29db5a99d9e689851ef0171
#
_entry.id   e999cd59c29db5a99d9e689851ef0171
#
_cell.length_a   1.000
_cell.length_b   1.000
_cell.length_c   1.000
_cell.angle_alpha   90.00
_cell.angle_beta   90.00
_cell.angle_gamma   90.00
#
_symmetry.space_group_name_H-M   'P 1'
#
loop_
_entity.id
_entity.type
_entity.pdbx_description
1 polymer ?
#
loop_
_entity_poly.entity_id
_entity_poly.type
_entity_poly.pdbx_seq_one_letter_code
_entity_poly.pdbx_strand_id
1 'polypeptide(L)'
;MCIRDRMVYHAICDDDDKMVTEKINEALTQGVDIVLCTGGMSVDPDDRTPLAIKNTGANIISYGSPVLPGAMFLLSYKGEVPIVGLPGCVMYAKRTVFDLVLCRLLAKDVVTYEELCDLGEGGLCLGCDICTYPNCGFGK
;
A
#
# COMPACT_ATOMS: atom_id res chain seq x y z
N MET A 1 -8.36 -14.54 -11.12
CA MET A 1 -9.32 -13.54 -10.65
C MET A 1 -9.43 -12.50 -11.75
N CYS A 2 -10.59 -12.33 -12.36
CA CYS A 2 -10.81 -11.28 -13.36
C CYS A 2 -11.14 -10.00 -12.58
N ILE A 3 -10.13 -9.25 -12.20
CA ILE A 3 -10.30 -7.93 -11.60
C ILE A 3 -10.64 -7.00 -12.76
N ARG A 4 -11.81 -6.39 -12.73
CA ARG A 4 -12.20 -5.36 -13.70
C ARG A 4 -11.70 -4.00 -13.23
N ASP A 5 -10.42 -3.95 -12.87
CA ASP A 5 -9.81 -2.71 -12.41
C ASP A 5 -9.63 -1.76 -13.59
N ARG A 6 -9.87 -0.49 -13.33
CA ARG A 6 -9.62 0.57 -14.28
C ARG A 6 -8.80 1.65 -13.61
N MET A 7 -7.67 1.99 -14.20
CA MET A 7 -6.93 3.18 -13.81
C MET A 7 -7.73 4.41 -14.22
N VAL A 8 -8.26 5.11 -13.22
CA VAL A 8 -9.10 6.31 -13.40
C VAL A 8 -8.22 7.57 -13.44
N TYR A 9 -7.15 7.56 -12.64
CA TYR A 9 -6.23 8.69 -12.52
C TYR A 9 -4.79 8.18 -12.42
N HIS A 10 -3.87 8.87 -13.08
CA HIS A 10 -2.44 8.62 -12.97
C HIS A 10 -1.69 9.96 -13.01
N ALA A 11 -0.75 10.15 -12.10
CA ALA A 11 0.11 11.32 -12.06
C ALA A 11 1.53 10.92 -11.71
N ILE A 12 2.49 11.65 -12.25
CA ILE A 12 3.89 11.61 -11.89
C ILE A 12 4.26 13.01 -11.44
N CYS A 13 4.92 13.12 -10.29
CA CYS A 13 5.38 14.39 -9.74
C CYS A 13 6.72 14.19 -9.03
N ASP A 14 7.39 15.29 -8.74
CA ASP A 14 8.60 15.29 -7.92
C ASP A 14 8.25 14.88 -6.48
N ASP A 15 9.27 14.45 -5.72
CA ASP A 15 9.13 14.02 -4.32
C ASP A 15 9.02 15.24 -3.38
N ASP A 16 7.99 16.07 -3.63
CA ASP A 16 7.59 17.23 -2.84
C ASP A 16 6.26 16.92 -2.16
N ASP A 17 6.21 17.05 -0.85
CA ASP A 17 5.03 16.66 -0.06
C ASP A 17 3.77 17.43 -0.45
N LYS A 18 3.87 18.68 -0.89
CA LYS A 18 2.71 19.47 -1.32
C LYS A 18 2.19 19.00 -2.67
N MET A 19 3.11 18.78 -3.63
CA MET A 19 2.73 18.28 -4.95
C MET A 19 2.09 16.90 -4.85
N VAL A 20 2.69 15.98 -4.09
CA VAL A 20 2.13 14.64 -3.88
C VAL A 20 0.76 14.72 -3.18
N THR A 21 0.62 15.58 -2.15
CA THR A 21 -0.67 15.81 -1.47
C THR A 21 -1.74 16.32 -2.44
N GLU A 22 -1.42 17.28 -3.30
CA GLU A 22 -2.34 17.79 -4.32
C GLU A 22 -2.78 16.68 -5.28
N LYS A 23 -1.85 15.86 -5.78
CA LYS A 23 -2.16 14.75 -6.70
C LYS A 23 -3.03 13.67 -6.06
N ILE A 24 -2.81 13.37 -4.78
CA ILE A 24 -3.70 12.47 -4.03
C ILE A 24 -5.11 13.07 -3.93
N ASN A 25 -5.22 14.35 -3.57
CA ASN A 25 -6.52 15.01 -3.47
C ASN A 25 -7.24 15.10 -4.82
N GLU A 26 -6.52 15.38 -5.91
CA GLU A 26 -7.08 15.33 -7.27
C GLU A 26 -7.66 13.93 -7.57
N ALA A 27 -6.90 12.86 -7.28
CA ALA A 27 -7.36 11.48 -7.46
C ALA A 27 -8.66 11.21 -6.68
N LEU A 28 -8.71 11.63 -5.42
CA LEU A 28 -9.90 11.47 -4.58
C LEU A 28 -11.13 12.17 -5.15
N THR A 29 -10.97 13.33 -5.80
CA THR A 29 -12.09 14.05 -6.46
C THR A 29 -12.62 13.31 -7.69
N GLN A 30 -11.86 12.39 -8.27
CA GLN A 30 -12.30 11.54 -9.39
C GLN A 30 -13.16 10.36 -8.96
N GLY A 31 -13.40 10.19 -7.66
CA GLY A 31 -14.23 9.10 -7.13
C GLY A 31 -13.56 7.72 -7.26
N VAL A 32 -12.25 7.67 -7.02
CA VAL A 32 -11.49 6.42 -7.03
C VAL A 32 -11.83 5.54 -5.83
N ASP A 33 -11.78 4.22 -6.00
CA ASP A 33 -11.99 3.25 -4.92
C ASP A 33 -10.72 3.01 -4.07
N ILE A 34 -9.54 3.31 -4.60
CA ILE A 34 -8.24 3.16 -3.94
C ILE A 34 -7.22 4.11 -4.55
N VAL A 35 -6.33 4.65 -3.74
CA VAL A 35 -5.15 5.42 -4.19
C VAL A 35 -3.89 4.63 -3.86
N LEU A 36 -3.02 4.44 -4.84
CA LEU A 36 -1.72 3.79 -4.69
C LEU A 36 -0.61 4.80 -4.94
N CYS A 37 0.23 5.02 -3.95
CA CYS A 37 1.41 5.89 -4.04
C CYS A 37 2.67 5.02 -4.11
N THR A 38 3.52 5.28 -5.09
CA THR A 38 4.81 4.60 -5.26
C THR A 38 5.94 5.63 -5.32
N GLY A 39 7.13 5.30 -4.81
CA GLY A 39 8.23 6.22 -4.66
C GLY A 39 8.15 7.02 -3.35
N GLY A 40 9.27 7.53 -2.87
CA GLY A 40 9.36 8.27 -1.61
C GLY A 40 8.82 7.49 -0.40
N MET A 41 8.96 6.16 -0.39
CA MET A 41 8.40 5.24 0.61
C MET A 41 9.46 4.34 1.26
N SER A 42 10.70 4.80 1.30
CA SER A 42 11.80 4.08 1.93
C SER A 42 12.08 4.62 3.34
N VAL A 43 13.23 4.29 3.88
CA VAL A 43 13.74 4.79 5.18
C VAL A 43 14.55 6.07 5.04
N ASP A 44 14.64 6.62 3.84
CA ASP A 44 15.41 7.83 3.58
C ASP A 44 14.70 9.04 4.23
N PRO A 45 15.42 9.91 4.96
CA PRO A 45 14.84 11.13 5.52
C PRO A 45 14.21 12.07 4.49
N ASP A 46 14.62 11.97 3.23
CA ASP A 46 14.12 12.78 2.13
C ASP A 46 12.81 12.23 1.51
N ASP A 47 12.39 11.03 1.88
CA ASP A 47 11.15 10.43 1.41
C ASP A 47 9.93 11.18 1.95
N ARG A 48 9.17 11.81 1.07
CA ARG A 48 8.06 12.72 1.40
C ARG A 48 6.67 12.11 1.27
N THR A 49 6.52 10.97 0.64
CA THR A 49 5.22 10.35 0.39
C THR A 49 4.42 10.06 1.68
N PRO A 50 5.00 9.55 2.78
CA PRO A 50 4.25 9.36 4.03
C PRO A 50 3.72 10.67 4.62
N LEU A 51 4.53 11.74 4.55
CA LEU A 51 4.11 13.07 4.99
C LEU A 51 2.99 13.62 4.10
N ALA A 52 3.10 13.45 2.79
CA ALA A 52 2.09 13.87 1.85
C ALA A 52 0.75 13.18 2.10
N ILE A 53 0.76 11.86 2.34
CA ILE A 53 -0.45 11.10 2.69
C ILE A 53 -1.07 11.65 3.97
N LYS A 54 -0.26 11.91 5.00
CA LYS A 54 -0.73 12.53 6.25
C LYS A 54 -1.35 13.91 6.01
N ASN A 55 -0.74 14.73 5.17
CA ASN A 55 -1.21 16.08 4.84
C ASN A 55 -2.56 16.10 4.12
N THR A 56 -2.97 15.00 3.48
CA THR A 56 -4.35 14.87 2.95
C THR A 56 -5.41 14.87 4.05
N GLY A 57 -5.03 14.66 5.31
CA GLY A 57 -5.93 14.44 6.44
C GLY A 57 -6.48 13.01 6.47
N ALA A 58 -5.83 12.05 5.81
CA ALA A 58 -6.14 10.64 5.95
C ALA A 58 -5.77 10.11 7.33
N ASN A 59 -6.55 9.18 7.84
CA ASN A 59 -6.26 8.46 9.07
C ASN A 59 -5.25 7.35 8.77
N ILE A 60 -4.01 7.50 9.26
CA ILE A 60 -2.96 6.50 9.09
C ILE A 60 -3.22 5.35 10.06
N ILE A 61 -3.41 4.16 9.51
CA ILE A 61 -3.59 2.91 10.25
C ILE A 61 -2.23 2.36 10.66
N SER A 62 -1.30 2.28 9.70
CA SER A 62 0.07 1.84 9.96
C SER A 62 1.04 2.45 8.95
N TYR A 63 2.23 2.75 9.42
CA TYR A 63 3.41 2.95 8.59
C TYR A 63 4.47 1.97 9.06
N GLY A 64 4.63 0.92 8.27
CA GLY A 64 5.38 -0.29 8.58
C GLY A 64 4.48 -1.50 8.73
N SER A 65 5.03 -2.68 8.44
CA SER A 65 4.37 -3.98 8.65
C SER A 65 5.39 -5.04 9.03
N PRO A 66 5.01 -6.07 9.80
CA PRO A 66 5.91 -7.17 10.16
C PRO A 66 6.03 -8.20 9.03
N VAL A 67 5.86 -7.80 7.77
CA VAL A 67 5.84 -8.66 6.59
C VAL A 67 7.01 -8.32 5.67
N LEU A 68 7.73 -9.33 5.21
CA LEU A 68 8.82 -9.20 4.24
C LEU A 68 8.57 -10.07 2.99
N PRO A 69 8.65 -9.49 1.80
CA PRO A 69 8.88 -8.07 1.47
C PRO A 69 7.69 -7.17 1.80
N GLY A 70 7.99 -5.92 2.14
CA GLY A 70 6.95 -4.91 2.34
C GLY A 70 7.00 -4.18 3.68
N ALA A 71 8.12 -4.26 4.43
CA ALA A 71 8.23 -3.69 5.78
C ALA A 71 7.84 -2.21 5.87
N MET A 72 8.06 -1.39 4.83
CA MET A 72 7.71 0.04 4.79
C MET A 72 6.33 0.32 4.18
N PHE A 73 5.45 -0.67 4.17
CA PHE A 73 4.07 -0.50 3.72
C PHE A 73 3.33 0.52 4.58
N LEU A 74 2.60 1.43 3.93
CA LEU A 74 1.73 2.38 4.62
C LEU A 74 0.28 2.12 4.20
N LEU A 75 -0.59 2.01 5.20
CA LEU A 75 -2.04 1.96 5.00
C LEU A 75 -2.70 3.13 5.73
N SER A 76 -3.55 3.82 5.02
CA SER A 76 -4.38 4.89 5.57
C SER A 76 -5.75 4.92 4.90
N TYR A 77 -6.70 5.64 5.50
CA TYR A 77 -8.03 5.82 4.93
C TYR A 77 -8.44 7.30 4.94
N LYS A 78 -9.01 7.75 3.84
CA LYS A 78 -9.71 9.04 3.74
C LYS A 78 -11.20 8.77 3.54
N GLY A 79 -11.96 8.84 4.65
CA GLY A 79 -13.32 8.27 4.66
C GLY A 79 -13.25 6.77 4.44
N GLU A 80 -13.90 6.27 3.40
CA GLU A 80 -13.90 4.84 3.01
C GLU A 80 -12.81 4.49 1.99
N VAL A 81 -12.09 5.48 1.46
CA VAL A 81 -11.09 5.26 0.41
C VAL A 81 -9.73 4.95 1.03
N PRO A 82 -9.15 3.75 0.81
CA PRO A 82 -7.80 3.45 1.23
C PRO A 82 -6.79 4.23 0.37
N ILE A 83 -5.80 4.83 1.06
CA ILE A 83 -4.62 5.44 0.45
C ILE A 83 -3.42 4.63 0.93
N VAL A 84 -2.72 4.03 -0.01
CA VAL A 84 -1.68 3.03 0.25
C VAL A 84 -0.35 3.54 -0.26
N GLY A 85 0.66 3.56 0.62
CA GLY A 85 2.05 3.80 0.25
C GLY A 85 2.77 2.47 0.02
N LEU A 86 3.28 2.27 -1.18
CA LEU A 86 3.93 1.04 -1.62
C LEU A 86 5.44 1.20 -1.61
N PRO A 87 6.17 0.40 -0.80
CA PRO A 87 7.64 0.43 -0.79
C PRO A 87 8.23 -0.11 -2.10
N GLY A 88 9.47 0.28 -2.40
CA GLY A 88 10.13 -0.04 -3.67
C GLY A 88 10.21 -1.54 -4.00
N CYS A 89 10.11 -2.42 -3.01
CA CYS A 89 10.12 -3.87 -3.23
C CYS A 89 8.97 -4.38 -4.12
N VAL A 90 7.87 -3.63 -4.25
CA VAL A 90 6.75 -4.01 -5.14
C VAL A 90 7.16 -4.05 -6.61
N MET A 91 8.28 -3.41 -6.96
CA MET A 91 8.79 -3.37 -8.33
C MET A 91 9.47 -4.68 -8.76
N TYR A 92 9.93 -5.52 -7.82
CA TYR A 92 10.73 -6.71 -8.13
C TYR A 92 10.36 -7.96 -7.33
N ALA A 93 9.73 -7.81 -6.17
CA ALA A 93 9.31 -8.96 -5.39
C ALA A 93 8.10 -9.65 -6.00
N LYS A 94 8.10 -10.99 -6.03
CA LYS A 94 6.97 -11.78 -6.55
C LYS A 94 5.70 -11.62 -5.73
N ARG A 95 5.85 -11.41 -4.41
CA ARG A 95 4.77 -11.18 -3.44
C ARG A 95 5.25 -10.24 -2.35
N THR A 96 4.35 -9.42 -1.86
CA THR A 96 4.59 -8.45 -0.78
C THR A 96 3.39 -8.42 0.16
N VAL A 97 3.48 -7.65 1.25
CA VAL A 97 2.33 -7.41 2.13
C VAL A 97 1.11 -6.88 1.37
N PHE A 98 1.32 -6.10 0.30
CA PHE A 98 0.22 -5.56 -0.51
C PHE A 98 -0.62 -6.66 -1.13
N ASP A 99 -0.01 -7.77 -1.59
CA ASP A 99 -0.75 -8.92 -2.12
C ASP A 99 -1.66 -9.58 -1.07
N LEU A 100 -1.28 -9.50 0.22
CA LEU A 100 -2.07 -10.08 1.32
C LEU A 100 -3.32 -9.24 1.62
N VAL A 101 -3.22 -7.91 1.52
CA VAL A 101 -4.30 -7.00 1.91
C VAL A 101 -5.15 -6.54 0.73
N LEU A 102 -4.64 -6.57 -0.51
CA LEU A 102 -5.31 -6.00 -1.69
C LEU A 102 -6.73 -6.53 -1.88
N CYS A 103 -6.94 -7.84 -1.74
CA CYS A 103 -8.27 -8.42 -1.94
C CYS A 103 -9.30 -7.90 -0.94
N ARG A 104 -8.87 -7.63 0.29
CA ARG A 104 -9.71 -7.05 1.36
C ARG A 104 -10.04 -5.60 1.03
N LEU A 105 -9.03 -4.80 0.67
CA LEU A 105 -9.22 -3.39 0.30
C LEU A 105 -10.20 -3.24 -0.88
N LEU A 106 -10.08 -4.10 -1.89
CA LEU A 106 -11.01 -4.11 -3.04
C LEU A 106 -12.42 -4.58 -2.67
N ALA A 107 -12.55 -5.41 -1.64
CA ALA A 107 -13.83 -5.82 -1.10
C ALA A 107 -14.45 -4.76 -0.15
N LYS A 108 -13.77 -3.61 0.03
CA LYS A 108 -14.14 -2.56 1.00
C LYS A 108 -14.17 -3.07 2.45
N ASP A 109 -13.39 -4.12 2.72
CA ASP A 109 -13.18 -4.63 4.07
C ASP A 109 -12.05 -3.82 4.72
N VAL A 110 -12.37 -3.19 5.85
CA VAL A 110 -11.43 -2.31 6.56
C VAL A 110 -10.38 -3.16 7.26
N VAL A 111 -9.12 -2.94 6.89
CA VAL A 111 -7.97 -3.60 7.52
C VAL A 111 -7.49 -2.75 8.69
N THR A 112 -7.44 -3.34 9.88
CA THR A 112 -6.99 -2.66 11.11
C THR A 112 -5.49 -2.81 11.34
N TYR A 113 -4.97 -2.05 12.31
CA TYR A 113 -3.56 -2.14 12.73
C TYR A 113 -3.24 -3.53 13.30
N GLU A 114 -4.14 -4.05 14.14
CA GLU A 114 -3.99 -5.36 14.78
C GLU A 114 -3.91 -6.47 13.73
N GLU A 115 -4.80 -6.45 12.74
CA GLU A 115 -4.80 -7.42 11.65
C GLU A 115 -3.54 -7.35 10.78
N LEU A 116 -2.97 -6.14 10.58
CA LEU A 116 -1.68 -6.01 9.91
C LEU A 116 -0.53 -6.59 10.75
N CYS A 117 -0.59 -6.44 12.07
CA CYS A 117 0.38 -7.04 12.99
C CYS A 117 0.30 -8.57 12.98
N ASP A 118 -0.91 -9.13 12.94
CA ASP A 118 -1.15 -10.58 12.91
C ASP A 118 -0.56 -11.25 11.66
N LEU A 119 -0.43 -10.51 10.55
CA LEU A 119 0.27 -11.00 9.36
C LEU A 119 1.76 -11.28 9.58
N GLY A 120 2.33 -10.87 10.72
CA GLY A 120 3.71 -11.20 11.11
C GLY A 120 3.92 -12.69 11.33
N GLU A 121 2.89 -13.42 11.76
CA GLU A 121 2.90 -14.89 11.71
C GLU A 121 2.81 -15.33 10.24
N GLY A 122 3.82 -16.05 9.76
CA GLY A 122 3.96 -16.36 8.34
C GLY A 122 4.34 -15.16 7.46
N GLY A 123 4.79 -14.04 8.04
CA GLY A 123 5.07 -12.80 7.33
C GLY A 123 6.31 -12.79 6.43
N LEU A 124 7.07 -13.90 6.34
CA LEU A 124 8.26 -13.99 5.50
C LEU A 124 7.98 -14.75 4.20
N CYS A 125 8.05 -14.05 3.06
CA CYS A 125 8.07 -14.68 1.75
C CYS A 125 9.47 -15.25 1.46
N LEU A 126 9.57 -16.58 1.27
CA LEU A 126 10.84 -17.27 1.05
C LEU A 126 11.46 -17.06 -0.34
N GLY A 127 10.78 -16.36 -1.24
CA GLY A 127 11.28 -16.07 -2.58
C GLY A 127 11.50 -17.31 -3.46
N CYS A 128 10.67 -18.34 -3.30
CA CYS A 128 10.81 -19.64 -3.99
C CYS A 128 10.96 -19.46 -5.51
N ASP A 129 11.75 -20.33 -6.16
CA ASP A 129 11.95 -20.33 -7.62
C ASP A 129 10.60 -20.40 -8.36
N ILE A 130 9.74 -21.30 -7.91
CA ILE A 130 8.35 -21.42 -8.37
C ILE A 130 7.42 -20.89 -7.28
N CYS A 131 6.74 -19.78 -7.55
CA CYS A 131 5.80 -19.20 -6.61
C CYS A 131 4.50 -20.00 -6.57
N THR A 132 4.18 -20.56 -5.40
CA THR A 132 2.96 -21.35 -5.16
C THR A 132 1.87 -20.55 -4.44
N TYR A 133 2.07 -19.25 -4.23
CA TYR A 133 1.06 -18.40 -3.57
C TYR A 133 -0.31 -18.52 -4.28
N PRO A 134 -1.44 -18.60 -3.56
CA PRO A 134 -1.59 -18.53 -2.09
C PRO A 134 -1.42 -19.88 -1.34
N ASN A 135 -0.96 -20.95 -2.01
CA ASN A 135 -0.78 -22.27 -1.42
C ASN A 135 0.62 -22.44 -0.77
N CYS A 136 0.99 -21.52 0.11
CA CYS A 136 2.24 -21.52 0.87
C CYS A 136 2.00 -20.91 2.26
N GLY A 137 3.04 -20.86 3.11
CA GLY A 137 2.94 -20.30 4.47
C GLY A 137 2.92 -18.76 4.53
N PHE A 138 3.09 -18.05 3.40
CA PHE A 138 3.15 -16.60 3.41
C PHE A 138 1.78 -16.00 3.69
N GLY A 139 1.70 -15.22 4.79
CA GLY A 139 0.46 -14.58 5.25
C GLY A 139 -0.53 -15.54 5.92
N LYS A 140 -0.02 -16.62 6.55
CA LYS A 140 -0.87 -17.61 7.25
C LYS A 140 -0.31 -17.94 8.62
#